data_3b1442f417665abb602849872ffe1c67
#
_entry.id   3b1442f417665abb602849872ffe1c67
#
_cell.length_a   1.000
_cell.length_b   1.000
_cell.length_c   1.000
_cell.angle_alpha   90.00
_cell.angle_beta   90.00
_cell.angle_gamma   90.00
#
_symmetry.space_group_name_H-M   'P 1'
#
loop_
_entity.id
_entity.type
_entity.pdbx_description
1 polymer ?
#
loop_
_entity_poly.entity_id
_entity_poly.type
_entity_poly.pdbx_seq_one_letter_code
_entity_poly.pdbx_strand_id
1 'polypeptide(L)'
;MIDCSVILCCYNGKQRLRPTLEHLAKQKVEASLKWELIFVDNASTDGSAAFAEALWKEFGAVATMRVIREAKPGLIFARKAGVEAAKGKFIIFCDDDNWLKEDYLQISCKLMEQMPDVGAVGGQGIGVADVELPKQWKNWDGDYACGKIIEQSGICDDIRTLFGAGLVVRKELLNRAFATPLVSVGREGEKLTGGDDQEICYRVMLQRYHLYYDERLVFKHYMPEGRLSEAYHTKMIEGFLAIVPMFEKYRMAIAAQRNHGVKRYAEWLRRVLAIVKNHGNEKYKQRYCYYMSFAFGCTKHDSQDMALIKQYIESQKYE
;
A
#
# COMPACT_ATOMS: atom_id res chain seq x y z
N MET A 1 24.49 -3.91 -9.04
CA MET A 1 23.31 -4.29 -8.21
C MET A 1 22.20 -3.36 -8.61
N ILE A 2 20.94 -3.78 -8.60
CA ILE A 2 19.77 -2.89 -8.84
C ILE A 2 19.36 -2.28 -7.52
N ASP A 3 19.21 -0.95 -7.47
CA ASP A 3 18.84 -0.23 -6.25
C ASP A 3 17.33 -0.29 -6.03
N CYS A 4 16.53 -0.05 -7.08
CA CYS A 4 15.08 -0.17 -6.98
C CYS A 4 14.44 -0.84 -8.20
N SER A 5 13.31 -1.50 -7.96
CA SER A 5 12.45 -2.05 -8.99
C SER A 5 11.10 -1.36 -8.94
N VAL A 6 10.69 -0.74 -10.05
CA VAL A 6 9.33 -0.24 -10.22
C VAL A 6 8.46 -1.42 -10.67
N ILE A 7 7.41 -1.73 -9.93
CA ILE A 7 6.42 -2.74 -10.28
C ILE A 7 5.17 -2.04 -10.79
N LEU A 8 4.90 -2.18 -12.09
CA LEU A 8 3.71 -1.66 -12.73
C LEU A 8 2.71 -2.80 -12.96
N CYS A 9 1.65 -2.83 -12.16
CA CYS A 9 0.58 -3.81 -12.29
C CYS A 9 -0.48 -3.31 -13.29
N CYS A 10 -0.89 -4.17 -14.22
CA CYS A 10 -1.87 -3.81 -15.23
C CYS A 10 -2.88 -4.94 -15.44
N TYR A 11 -4.17 -4.58 -15.44
CA TYR A 11 -5.28 -5.43 -15.86
C TYR A 11 -6.17 -4.66 -16.83
N ASN A 12 -6.15 -5.06 -18.12
CA ASN A 12 -6.92 -4.41 -19.18
C ASN A 12 -6.74 -2.88 -19.18
N GLY A 13 -5.49 -2.43 -19.06
CA GLY A 13 -5.13 -1.02 -18.89
C GLY A 13 -4.54 -0.36 -20.13
N LYS A 14 -4.57 -0.99 -21.31
CA LYS A 14 -3.91 -0.51 -22.53
C LYS A 14 -4.11 0.98 -22.79
N GLN A 15 -5.32 1.49 -22.59
CA GLN A 15 -5.64 2.90 -22.85
C GLN A 15 -4.99 3.88 -21.87
N ARG A 16 -4.61 3.42 -20.66
CA ARG A 16 -4.01 4.25 -19.60
C ARG A 16 -2.48 4.20 -19.55
N LEU A 17 -1.89 3.21 -20.23
CA LEU A 17 -0.45 2.92 -20.11
C LEU A 17 0.46 4.01 -20.66
N ARG A 18 0.07 4.72 -21.76
CA ARG A 18 0.97 5.67 -22.41
C ARG A 18 1.46 6.76 -21.44
N PRO A 19 0.61 7.52 -20.75
CA PRO A 19 1.08 8.55 -19.83
C PRO A 19 1.90 7.97 -18.65
N THR A 20 1.51 6.80 -18.11
CA THR A 20 2.22 6.16 -17.01
C THR A 20 3.65 5.78 -17.40
N LEU A 21 3.82 5.11 -18.55
CA LEU A 21 5.15 4.72 -19.06
C LEU A 21 5.98 5.94 -19.48
N GLU A 22 5.36 6.99 -20.02
CA GLU A 22 6.05 8.24 -20.34
C GLU A 22 6.61 8.91 -19.09
N HIS A 23 5.85 8.98 -17.99
CA HIS A 23 6.32 9.51 -16.71
C HIS A 23 7.45 8.66 -16.11
N LEU A 24 7.41 7.34 -16.25
CA LEU A 24 8.50 6.47 -15.86
C LEU A 24 9.74 6.66 -16.76
N ALA A 25 9.57 6.84 -18.06
CA ALA A 25 10.69 7.09 -18.97
C ALA A 25 11.37 8.45 -18.72
N LYS A 26 10.64 9.41 -18.15
CA LYS A 26 11.14 10.74 -17.79
C LYS A 26 11.78 10.82 -16.39
N GLN A 27 11.95 9.69 -15.69
CA GLN A 27 12.57 9.72 -14.37
C GLN A 27 14.01 10.23 -14.43
N LYS A 28 14.29 11.25 -13.62
CA LYS A 28 15.61 11.86 -13.46
C LYS A 28 16.30 11.22 -12.26
N VAL A 29 17.27 10.38 -12.52
CA VAL A 29 18.06 9.70 -11.51
C VAL A 29 19.54 9.96 -11.72
N GLU A 30 20.33 10.00 -10.65
CA GLU A 30 21.78 10.05 -10.74
C GLU A 30 22.32 8.80 -11.45
N ALA A 31 23.45 8.93 -12.15
CA ALA A 31 24.04 7.82 -12.90
C ALA A 31 24.42 6.61 -12.03
N SER A 32 24.60 6.82 -10.73
CA SER A 32 24.86 5.78 -9.73
C SER A 32 23.62 4.94 -9.41
N LEU A 33 22.43 5.51 -9.47
CA LEU A 33 21.19 4.80 -9.16
C LEU A 33 20.77 3.92 -10.33
N LYS A 34 20.73 2.60 -10.09
CA LYS A 34 20.31 1.60 -11.06
C LYS A 34 18.89 1.11 -10.75
N TRP A 35 18.02 1.17 -11.72
CA TRP A 35 16.63 0.73 -11.57
C TRP A 35 16.16 -0.13 -12.73
N GLU A 36 15.10 -0.88 -12.51
CA GLU A 36 14.40 -1.70 -13.49
C GLU A 36 12.90 -1.48 -13.42
N LEU A 37 12.21 -1.73 -14.52
CA LEU A 37 10.76 -1.76 -14.62
C LEU A 37 10.28 -3.21 -14.74
N ILE A 38 9.38 -3.63 -13.88
CA ILE A 38 8.69 -4.90 -13.95
C ILE A 38 7.23 -4.60 -14.30
N PHE A 39 6.86 -4.87 -15.52
CA PHE A 39 5.48 -4.81 -15.98
C PHE A 39 4.80 -6.13 -15.66
N VAL A 40 3.78 -6.11 -14.80
CA VAL A 40 3.02 -7.32 -14.46
C VAL A 40 1.68 -7.28 -15.18
N ASP A 41 1.56 -8.12 -16.21
CA ASP A 41 0.29 -8.36 -16.93
C ASP A 41 -0.57 -9.33 -16.11
N ASN A 42 -1.56 -8.78 -15.40
CA ASN A 42 -2.44 -9.57 -14.55
C ASN A 42 -3.66 -10.08 -15.32
N ALA A 43 -3.46 -11.11 -16.16
CA ALA A 43 -4.48 -11.75 -16.96
C ALA A 43 -5.21 -10.81 -17.94
N SER A 44 -4.52 -9.83 -18.53
CA SER A 44 -5.13 -8.92 -19.51
C SER A 44 -5.45 -9.63 -20.83
N THR A 45 -6.54 -9.20 -21.46
CA THR A 45 -7.03 -9.70 -22.75
C THR A 45 -6.98 -8.65 -23.87
N ASP A 46 -6.61 -7.40 -23.53
CA ASP A 46 -6.62 -6.23 -24.42
C ASP A 46 -5.29 -5.98 -25.14
N GLY A 47 -4.29 -6.82 -24.90
CA GLY A 47 -2.95 -6.66 -25.46
C GLY A 47 -2.06 -5.63 -24.72
N SER A 48 -2.38 -5.30 -23.46
CA SER A 48 -1.62 -4.37 -22.62
C SER A 48 -0.13 -4.68 -22.58
N ALA A 49 0.27 -5.95 -22.44
CA ALA A 49 1.69 -6.34 -22.35
C ALA A 49 2.48 -5.96 -23.61
N ALA A 50 2.03 -6.37 -24.78
CA ALA A 50 2.70 -6.06 -26.03
C ALA A 50 2.73 -4.55 -26.33
N PHE A 51 1.66 -3.84 -25.95
CA PHE A 51 1.59 -2.39 -26.07
C PHE A 51 2.58 -1.70 -25.14
N ALA A 52 2.72 -2.16 -23.89
CA ALA A 52 3.70 -1.63 -22.94
C ALA A 52 5.15 -1.82 -23.45
N GLU A 53 5.49 -2.99 -23.99
CA GLU A 53 6.82 -3.25 -24.58
C GLU A 53 7.12 -2.31 -25.77
N ALA A 54 6.13 -2.11 -26.64
CA ALA A 54 6.27 -1.21 -27.78
C ALA A 54 6.49 0.25 -27.33
N LEU A 55 5.70 0.73 -26.38
CA LEU A 55 5.84 2.08 -25.81
C LEU A 55 7.17 2.27 -25.11
N TRP A 56 7.63 1.28 -24.34
CA TRP A 56 8.91 1.39 -23.64
C TRP A 56 10.09 1.54 -24.60
N LYS A 57 10.05 0.82 -25.71
CA LYS A 57 11.03 1.00 -26.80
C LYS A 57 10.92 2.37 -27.46
N GLU A 58 9.69 2.86 -27.74
CA GLU A 58 9.40 4.20 -28.27
C GLU A 58 10.01 5.30 -27.39
N PHE A 59 9.91 5.14 -26.06
CA PHE A 59 10.46 6.07 -25.07
C PHE A 59 11.97 5.89 -24.79
N GLY A 60 12.67 5.10 -25.58
CA GLY A 60 14.13 4.94 -25.52
C GLY A 60 14.62 3.89 -24.52
N ALA A 61 13.73 3.09 -23.92
CA ALA A 61 14.09 1.98 -23.02
C ALA A 61 15.13 2.39 -21.96
N VAL A 62 14.90 3.50 -21.28
CA VAL A 62 15.84 4.16 -20.34
C VAL A 62 16.29 3.26 -19.17
N ALA A 63 15.56 2.19 -18.90
CA ALA A 63 15.91 1.12 -17.94
C ALA A 63 15.47 -0.24 -18.49
N THR A 64 16.03 -1.30 -17.93
CA THR A 64 15.60 -2.66 -18.29
C THR A 64 14.15 -2.87 -17.91
N MET A 65 13.31 -3.24 -18.86
CA MET A 65 11.93 -3.66 -18.63
C MET A 65 11.82 -5.18 -18.76
N ARG A 66 11.09 -5.79 -17.84
CA ARG A 66 10.71 -7.21 -17.90
C ARG A 66 9.19 -7.33 -17.78
N VAL A 67 8.60 -8.13 -18.64
CA VAL A 67 7.17 -8.45 -18.59
C VAL A 67 6.97 -9.76 -17.84
N ILE A 68 6.14 -9.75 -16.82
CA ILE A 68 5.74 -10.92 -16.04
C ILE A 68 4.24 -11.13 -16.26
N ARG A 69 3.85 -12.38 -16.49
CA ARG A 69 2.43 -12.75 -16.59
C ARG A 69 1.96 -13.39 -15.30
N GLU A 70 0.95 -12.79 -14.69
CA GLU A 70 0.23 -13.37 -13.55
C GLU A 70 -1.18 -13.79 -14.00
N ALA A 71 -1.41 -15.10 -14.04
CA ALA A 71 -2.63 -15.67 -14.56
C ALA A 71 -3.82 -15.51 -13.61
N LYS A 72 -3.56 -15.39 -12.30
CA LYS A 72 -4.61 -15.22 -11.31
C LYS A 72 -5.01 -13.75 -11.21
N PRO A 73 -6.25 -13.37 -11.61
CA PRO A 73 -6.69 -11.99 -11.49
C PRO A 73 -6.69 -11.49 -10.05
N GLY A 74 -6.29 -10.25 -9.85
CA GLY A 74 -6.28 -9.55 -8.56
C GLY A 74 -4.96 -8.84 -8.29
N LEU A 75 -5.06 -7.58 -7.85
CA LEU A 75 -3.91 -6.69 -7.66
C LEU A 75 -2.84 -7.28 -6.73
N ILE A 76 -3.26 -7.97 -5.68
CA ILE A 76 -2.33 -8.57 -4.72
C ILE A 76 -1.47 -9.68 -5.33
N PHE A 77 -2.03 -10.48 -6.26
CA PHE A 77 -1.28 -11.51 -6.96
C PHE A 77 -0.26 -10.90 -7.92
N ALA A 78 -0.67 -9.84 -8.64
CA ALA A 78 0.23 -9.08 -9.50
C ALA A 78 1.39 -8.44 -8.69
N ARG A 79 1.09 -7.79 -7.57
CA ARG A 79 2.11 -7.21 -6.69
C ARG A 79 3.09 -8.27 -6.18
N LYS A 80 2.58 -9.41 -5.72
CA LYS A 80 3.41 -10.53 -5.25
C LYS A 80 4.32 -11.06 -6.35
N ALA A 81 3.79 -11.36 -7.55
CA ALA A 81 4.58 -11.82 -8.68
C ALA A 81 5.67 -10.80 -9.07
N GLY A 82 5.33 -9.51 -9.05
CA GLY A 82 6.29 -8.43 -9.29
C GLY A 82 7.42 -8.41 -8.26
N VAL A 83 7.10 -8.55 -6.97
CA VAL A 83 8.09 -8.56 -5.87
C VAL A 83 9.02 -9.79 -5.97
N GLU A 84 8.48 -10.96 -6.28
CA GLU A 84 9.26 -12.18 -6.49
C GLU A 84 10.24 -12.04 -7.67
N ALA A 85 9.81 -11.38 -8.75
CA ALA A 85 10.65 -11.13 -9.91
C ALA A 85 11.66 -9.99 -9.71
N ALA A 86 11.42 -9.06 -8.81
CA ALA A 86 12.24 -7.86 -8.59
C ALA A 86 13.66 -8.19 -8.13
N LYS A 87 14.65 -7.38 -8.58
CA LYS A 87 16.07 -7.47 -8.19
C LYS A 87 16.51 -6.30 -7.31
N GLY A 88 15.73 -5.22 -7.28
CA GLY A 88 16.02 -4.02 -6.51
C GLY A 88 15.89 -4.22 -5.00
N LYS A 89 16.69 -3.48 -4.26
CA LYS A 89 16.61 -3.39 -2.79
C LYS A 89 15.32 -2.75 -2.33
N PHE A 90 14.82 -1.77 -3.09
CA PHE A 90 13.57 -1.08 -2.84
C PHE A 90 12.56 -1.39 -3.94
N ILE A 91 11.31 -1.59 -3.55
CA ILE A 91 10.20 -1.81 -4.46
C ILE A 91 9.33 -0.57 -4.48
N ILE A 92 8.99 -0.11 -5.68
CA ILE A 92 8.11 1.05 -5.91
C ILE A 92 6.89 0.53 -6.65
N PHE A 93 5.73 0.56 -6.01
CA PHE A 93 4.48 0.20 -6.67
C PHE A 93 3.96 1.37 -7.50
N CYS A 94 3.61 1.09 -8.75
CA CYS A 94 3.02 2.04 -9.68
C CYS A 94 1.84 1.36 -10.35
N ASP A 95 0.65 1.92 -10.23
CA ASP A 95 -0.53 1.41 -10.93
C ASP A 95 -0.56 1.99 -12.36
N ASP A 96 -1.34 1.40 -13.26
CA ASP A 96 -1.38 1.78 -14.69
C ASP A 96 -2.04 3.15 -14.96
N ASP A 97 -2.50 3.81 -13.91
CA ASP A 97 -3.09 5.15 -13.87
C ASP A 97 -2.33 6.13 -12.94
N ASN A 98 -1.12 5.76 -12.50
CA ASN A 98 -0.29 6.62 -11.64
C ASN A 98 0.88 7.21 -12.41
N TRP A 99 0.99 8.54 -12.41
CA TRP A 99 2.05 9.27 -13.12
C TRP A 99 3.01 9.86 -12.08
N LEU A 100 4.11 9.14 -11.82
CA LEU A 100 5.12 9.56 -10.85
C LEU A 100 5.84 10.82 -11.33
N LYS A 101 6.10 11.78 -10.43
CA LYS A 101 6.90 12.96 -10.71
C LYS A 101 8.32 12.55 -11.13
N GLU A 102 8.97 13.33 -11.97
CA GLU A 102 10.27 12.99 -12.61
C GLU A 102 11.43 12.71 -11.65
N ASP A 103 11.36 13.13 -10.41
CA ASP A 103 12.37 12.93 -9.37
C ASP A 103 11.95 11.88 -8.30
N TYR A 104 10.83 11.20 -8.55
CA TYR A 104 10.23 10.28 -7.56
C TYR A 104 11.17 9.15 -7.14
N LEU A 105 11.80 8.47 -8.10
CA LEU A 105 12.71 7.36 -7.84
C LEU A 105 13.94 7.83 -7.07
N GLN A 106 14.52 8.95 -7.47
CA GLN A 106 15.70 9.51 -6.82
C GLN A 106 15.43 9.87 -5.37
N ILE A 107 14.32 10.59 -5.11
CA ILE A 107 13.98 11.03 -3.76
C ILE A 107 13.67 9.83 -2.87
N SER A 108 12.84 8.89 -3.35
CA SER A 108 12.43 7.73 -2.56
C SER A 108 13.59 6.81 -2.20
N CYS A 109 14.48 6.51 -3.13
CA CYS A 109 15.66 5.68 -2.87
C CYS A 109 16.58 6.34 -1.85
N LYS A 110 16.85 7.66 -2.00
CA LYS A 110 17.68 8.42 -1.07
C LYS A 110 17.09 8.43 0.35
N LEU A 111 15.78 8.62 0.49
CA LEU A 111 15.10 8.55 1.78
C LEU A 111 15.26 7.18 2.44
N MET A 112 15.01 6.12 1.67
CA MET A 112 15.12 4.74 2.15
C MET A 112 16.55 4.36 2.56
N GLU A 113 17.56 4.92 1.92
CA GLU A 113 18.97 4.71 2.30
C GLU A 113 19.34 5.48 3.56
N GLN A 114 18.87 6.71 3.70
CA GLN A 114 19.21 7.59 4.82
C GLN A 114 18.49 7.23 6.12
N MET A 115 17.35 6.51 6.04
CA MET A 115 16.52 6.18 7.20
C MET A 115 16.38 4.65 7.35
N PRO A 116 17.35 3.96 7.97
CA PRO A 116 17.34 2.49 8.09
C PRO A 116 16.15 1.94 8.86
N ASP A 117 15.58 2.71 9.79
CA ASP A 117 14.43 2.32 10.61
C ASP A 117 13.08 2.54 9.89
N VAL A 118 13.11 3.17 8.71
CA VAL A 118 11.92 3.34 7.86
C VAL A 118 11.80 2.15 6.92
N GLY A 119 10.69 1.44 7.00
CA GLY A 119 10.40 0.27 6.16
C GLY A 119 9.64 0.61 4.88
N ALA A 120 8.84 1.68 4.92
CA ALA A 120 8.12 2.16 3.76
C ALA A 120 8.03 3.68 3.72
N VAL A 121 8.10 4.25 2.51
CA VAL A 121 7.86 5.67 2.26
C VAL A 121 6.76 5.85 1.22
N GLY A 122 6.03 6.95 1.32
CA GLY A 122 5.00 7.33 0.37
C GLY A 122 4.79 8.84 0.36
N GLY A 123 4.02 9.30 -0.57
CA GLY A 123 3.79 10.73 -0.77
C GLY A 123 2.32 11.08 -0.97
N GLN A 124 2.09 12.07 -1.79
CA GLN A 124 0.77 12.64 -2.06
C GLN A 124 0.35 12.48 -3.52
N GLY A 125 -0.92 12.17 -3.71
CA GLY A 125 -1.54 12.12 -5.03
C GLY A 125 -2.18 13.45 -5.43
N ILE A 126 -2.22 13.70 -6.73
CA ILE A 126 -2.99 14.79 -7.35
C ILE A 126 -3.96 14.14 -8.33
N GLY A 127 -5.26 14.26 -8.07
CA GLY A 127 -6.28 13.75 -8.98
C GLY A 127 -6.26 14.50 -10.31
N VAL A 128 -6.25 13.76 -11.41
CA VAL A 128 -6.35 14.31 -12.77
C VAL A 128 -7.39 13.51 -13.56
N ALA A 129 -8.12 14.18 -14.44
CA ALA A 129 -9.12 13.58 -15.30
C ALA A 129 -9.20 14.34 -16.63
N ASP A 130 -9.83 13.73 -17.64
CA ASP A 130 -10.10 14.40 -18.92
C ASP A 130 -11.31 15.35 -18.83
N VAL A 131 -12.06 15.27 -17.74
CA VAL A 131 -13.22 16.11 -17.43
C VAL A 131 -12.98 16.89 -16.15
N GLU A 132 -13.79 17.93 -15.88
CA GLU A 132 -13.71 18.68 -14.63
C GLU A 132 -14.00 17.76 -13.42
N LEU A 133 -13.14 17.86 -12.40
CA LEU A 133 -13.33 17.09 -11.16
C LEU A 133 -14.60 17.55 -10.43
N PRO A 134 -15.36 16.64 -9.78
CA PRO A 134 -16.59 16.98 -9.09
C PRO A 134 -16.37 18.08 -8.03
N LYS A 135 -17.38 18.90 -7.78
CA LYS A 135 -17.32 19.94 -6.71
C LYS A 135 -16.97 19.38 -5.35
N GLN A 136 -17.36 18.12 -5.09
CA GLN A 136 -17.09 17.38 -3.86
C GLN A 136 -15.66 16.81 -3.78
N TRP A 137 -14.86 16.93 -4.83
CA TRP A 137 -13.53 16.30 -4.94
C TRP A 137 -12.64 16.53 -3.72
N LYS A 138 -12.62 17.76 -3.19
CA LYS A 138 -11.83 18.09 -1.99
C LYS A 138 -12.20 17.27 -0.74
N ASN A 139 -13.39 16.69 -0.71
CA ASN A 139 -13.84 15.83 0.38
C ASN A 139 -13.59 14.35 0.07
N TRP A 140 -13.36 14.02 -1.21
CA TRP A 140 -13.19 12.65 -1.71
C TRP A 140 -11.75 12.29 -2.02
N ASP A 141 -10.86 13.26 -2.21
CA ASP A 141 -9.50 13.08 -2.70
C ASP A 141 -8.72 12.01 -1.92
N GLY A 142 -8.83 12.01 -0.59
CA GLY A 142 -8.22 11.01 0.27
C GLY A 142 -8.67 9.57 -0.01
N ASP A 143 -9.92 9.37 -0.41
CA ASP A 143 -10.47 8.06 -0.74
C ASP A 143 -9.93 7.53 -2.08
N TYR A 144 -9.50 8.44 -2.95
CA TYR A 144 -8.84 8.16 -4.24
C TYR A 144 -7.32 8.19 -4.17
N ALA A 145 -6.74 8.02 -3.00
CA ALA A 145 -5.28 8.12 -2.78
C ALA A 145 -4.69 9.47 -3.25
N CYS A 146 -5.45 10.55 -3.12
CA CYS A 146 -5.03 11.91 -3.43
C CYS A 146 -4.97 12.77 -2.16
N GLY A 147 -4.35 13.96 -2.28
CA GLY A 147 -4.12 14.83 -1.13
C GLY A 147 -2.97 14.39 -0.24
N LYS A 148 -2.78 15.10 0.85
CA LYS A 148 -1.76 14.84 1.85
C LYS A 148 -2.23 13.76 2.85
N ILE A 149 -1.30 12.92 3.29
CA ILE A 149 -1.54 11.96 4.38
C ILE A 149 -1.44 12.68 5.74
N ILE A 150 -0.41 13.49 5.91
CA ILE A 150 -0.16 14.38 7.05
C ILE A 150 0.36 15.73 6.54
N GLU A 151 0.28 16.77 7.35
CA GLU A 151 0.57 18.15 6.94
C GLU A 151 2.02 18.38 6.54
N GLN A 152 2.97 17.73 7.21
CA GLN A 152 4.41 17.86 6.99
C GLN A 152 5.06 16.48 6.86
N SER A 153 6.17 16.40 6.13
CA SER A 153 6.97 15.18 6.02
C SER A 153 7.37 14.62 7.39
N GLY A 154 7.20 13.33 7.61
CA GLY A 154 7.49 12.71 8.90
C GLY A 154 6.96 11.27 9.03
N ILE A 155 7.24 10.66 10.19
CA ILE A 155 6.69 9.36 10.57
C ILE A 155 5.17 9.47 10.74
N CYS A 156 4.41 8.56 10.13
CA CYS A 156 2.95 8.61 10.11
C CYS A 156 2.25 7.36 10.69
N ASP A 157 2.97 6.47 11.35
CA ASP A 157 2.50 5.17 11.89
C ASP A 157 1.19 5.23 12.68
N ASP A 158 1.05 6.25 13.51
CA ASP A 158 -0.08 6.38 14.44
C ASP A 158 -1.25 7.19 13.84
N ILE A 159 -1.07 7.77 12.67
CA ILE A 159 -2.03 8.66 12.02
C ILE A 159 -2.76 7.93 10.90
N ARG A 160 -2.01 7.53 9.87
CA ARG A 160 -2.54 6.85 8.68
C ARG A 160 -1.50 5.91 8.07
N THR A 161 -1.96 4.95 7.29
CA THR A 161 -1.10 4.19 6.37
C THR A 161 -0.82 5.02 5.12
N LEU A 162 0.24 4.64 4.41
CA LEU A 162 0.59 5.22 3.12
C LEU A 162 -0.37 4.75 2.03
N PHE A 163 -0.52 5.52 0.96
CA PHE A 163 -1.25 5.11 -0.23
C PHE A 163 -0.49 4.02 -0.99
N GLY A 164 -1.19 3.07 -1.61
CA GLY A 164 -0.59 2.04 -2.45
C GLY A 164 0.02 2.59 -3.75
N ALA A 165 -0.56 3.68 -4.26
CA ALA A 165 -0.04 4.44 -5.39
C ALA A 165 1.30 5.10 -5.02
N GLY A 166 2.37 4.73 -5.70
CA GLY A 166 3.71 5.22 -5.40
C GLY A 166 4.33 4.67 -4.11
N LEU A 167 3.74 3.68 -3.45
CA LEU A 167 4.28 3.09 -2.23
C LEU A 167 5.67 2.49 -2.46
N VAL A 168 6.64 2.90 -1.67
CA VAL A 168 8.01 2.39 -1.71
C VAL A 168 8.30 1.58 -0.46
N VAL A 169 8.76 0.34 -0.61
CA VAL A 169 8.98 -0.58 0.52
C VAL A 169 10.32 -1.31 0.35
N ARG A 170 11.01 -1.62 1.43
CA ARG A 170 12.17 -2.52 1.41
C ARG A 170 11.72 -3.90 0.93
N LYS A 171 12.39 -4.44 -0.10
CA LYS A 171 12.04 -5.74 -0.67
C LYS A 171 12.04 -6.86 0.37
N GLU A 172 12.99 -6.87 1.27
CA GLU A 172 13.08 -7.87 2.34
C GLU A 172 11.81 -7.89 3.22
N LEU A 173 11.26 -6.71 3.54
CA LEU A 173 10.03 -6.61 4.34
C LEU A 173 8.81 -7.09 3.56
N LEU A 174 8.77 -6.86 2.25
CA LEU A 174 7.71 -7.39 1.38
C LEU A 174 7.81 -8.92 1.25
N ASN A 175 9.00 -9.47 1.11
CA ASN A 175 9.18 -10.93 1.08
C ASN A 175 8.60 -11.57 2.35
N ARG A 176 8.89 -11.02 3.52
CA ARG A 176 8.28 -11.46 4.79
C ARG A 176 6.79 -11.19 4.83
N ALA A 177 6.34 -10.03 4.36
CA ALA A 177 4.91 -9.70 4.33
C ALA A 177 4.10 -10.68 3.47
N PHE A 178 4.66 -11.17 2.38
CA PHE A 178 4.03 -12.14 1.47
C PHE A 178 4.30 -13.60 1.81
N ALA A 179 5.11 -13.90 2.83
CA ALA A 179 5.38 -15.28 3.27
C ALA A 179 4.12 -15.98 3.81
N THR A 180 3.18 -15.24 4.35
CA THR A 180 1.87 -15.73 4.78
C THR A 180 0.75 -15.04 3.99
N PRO A 181 -0.41 -15.69 3.80
CA PRO A 181 -1.53 -15.06 3.12
C PRO A 181 -1.93 -13.73 3.76
N LEU A 182 -2.27 -12.75 2.92
CA LEU A 182 -2.90 -11.52 3.38
C LEU A 182 -4.35 -11.78 3.77
N VAL A 183 -4.87 -11.02 4.72
CA VAL A 183 -6.29 -11.04 5.09
C VAL A 183 -7.12 -10.37 4.00
N SER A 184 -6.61 -9.25 3.46
CA SER A 184 -7.23 -8.55 2.33
C SER A 184 -6.79 -9.17 1.00
N VAL A 185 -7.75 -9.46 0.16
CA VAL A 185 -7.48 -9.89 -1.24
C VAL A 185 -7.38 -8.72 -2.21
N GLY A 186 -7.62 -7.48 -1.73
CA GLY A 186 -7.63 -6.30 -2.58
C GLY A 186 -8.83 -6.26 -3.54
N ARG A 187 -8.67 -5.56 -4.65
CA ARG A 187 -9.69 -5.48 -5.70
C ARG A 187 -9.74 -6.78 -6.50
N GLU A 188 -10.94 -7.37 -6.59
CA GLU A 188 -11.20 -8.59 -7.36
C GLU A 188 -12.47 -8.41 -8.19
N GLY A 189 -12.33 -8.35 -9.52
CA GLY A 189 -13.43 -8.12 -10.44
C GLY A 189 -14.17 -6.81 -10.17
N GLU A 190 -15.48 -6.87 -9.97
CA GLU A 190 -16.33 -5.70 -9.69
C GLU A 190 -16.34 -5.27 -8.22
N LYS A 191 -15.70 -6.02 -7.34
CA LYS A 191 -15.63 -5.68 -5.92
C LYS A 191 -14.59 -4.58 -5.71
N LEU A 192 -15.06 -3.43 -5.23
CA LEU A 192 -14.22 -2.29 -4.90
C LEU A 192 -13.65 -2.40 -3.47
N THR A 193 -13.33 -3.61 -3.01
CA THR A 193 -12.61 -3.80 -1.76
C THR A 193 -11.16 -3.40 -1.97
N GLY A 194 -10.63 -2.62 -1.05
CA GLY A 194 -9.21 -2.25 -1.00
C GLY A 194 -8.54 -2.89 0.21
N GLY A 195 -7.46 -2.28 0.69
CA GLY A 195 -6.87 -2.61 1.98
C GLY A 195 -5.63 -3.47 1.92
N ASP A 196 -5.22 -3.91 0.75
CA ASP A 196 -3.99 -4.66 0.55
C ASP A 196 -2.74 -3.79 0.80
N ASP A 197 -2.75 -2.55 0.37
CA ASP A 197 -1.71 -1.56 0.63
C ASP A 197 -1.63 -1.18 2.11
N GLN A 198 -2.79 -0.97 2.76
CA GLN A 198 -2.84 -0.74 4.19
C GLN A 198 -2.35 -1.95 4.98
N GLU A 199 -2.70 -3.17 4.56
CA GLU A 199 -2.23 -4.38 5.20
C GLU A 199 -0.70 -4.54 5.05
N ILE A 200 -0.14 -4.24 3.88
CA ILE A 200 1.32 -4.18 3.69
C ILE A 200 1.95 -3.19 4.68
N CYS A 201 1.40 -1.99 4.82
CA CYS A 201 1.88 -1.00 5.79
C CYS A 201 1.83 -1.52 7.23
N TYR A 202 0.72 -2.16 7.65
CA TYR A 202 0.63 -2.76 8.98
C TYR A 202 1.63 -3.89 9.19
N ARG A 203 1.88 -4.73 8.18
CA ARG A 203 2.89 -5.80 8.26
C ARG A 203 4.30 -5.24 8.35
N VAL A 204 4.60 -4.13 7.69
CA VAL A 204 5.86 -3.38 7.86
C VAL A 204 6.01 -2.91 9.31
N MET A 205 4.96 -2.32 9.89
CA MET A 205 4.98 -1.88 11.30
C MET A 205 5.12 -3.04 12.29
N LEU A 206 4.54 -4.20 12.01
CA LEU A 206 4.70 -5.42 12.82
C LEU A 206 6.13 -5.98 12.74
N GLN A 207 6.90 -5.67 11.70
CA GLN A 207 8.34 -5.93 11.61
C GLN A 207 9.18 -4.87 12.34
N ARG A 208 8.55 -3.94 13.09
CA ARG A 208 9.17 -2.86 13.89
C ARG A 208 9.84 -1.78 13.07
N TYR A 209 9.41 -1.59 11.82
CA TYR A 209 9.80 -0.46 10.98
C TYR A 209 8.74 0.63 11.02
N HIS A 210 9.15 1.85 10.65
CA HIS A 210 8.28 3.00 10.55
C HIS A 210 7.77 3.20 9.12
N LEU A 211 6.61 3.87 9.03
CA LEU A 211 6.09 4.45 7.80
C LEU A 211 6.46 5.93 7.77
N TYR A 212 6.95 6.42 6.65
CA TYR A 212 7.35 7.81 6.48
C TYR A 212 6.64 8.44 5.28
N TYR A 213 5.98 9.56 5.51
CA TYR A 213 5.39 10.39 4.48
C TYR A 213 6.36 11.49 4.07
N ASP A 214 6.55 11.70 2.77
CA ASP A 214 7.34 12.81 2.24
C ASP A 214 6.54 13.59 1.18
N GLU A 215 6.30 14.87 1.42
CA GLU A 215 5.51 15.73 0.53
C GLU A 215 6.13 15.96 -0.84
N ARG A 216 7.42 15.67 -1.03
CA ARG A 216 8.13 15.76 -2.32
C ARG A 216 7.81 14.58 -3.24
N LEU A 217 7.38 13.45 -2.66
CA LEU A 217 6.95 12.26 -3.41
C LEU A 217 5.54 12.51 -3.96
N VAL A 218 5.47 13.10 -5.14
CA VAL A 218 4.22 13.48 -5.78
C VAL A 218 3.94 12.54 -6.95
N PHE A 219 2.70 12.10 -7.08
CA PHE A 219 2.20 11.42 -8.26
C PHE A 219 0.85 12.01 -8.69
N LYS A 220 0.57 11.96 -9.98
CA LYS A 220 -0.79 12.21 -10.49
C LYS A 220 -1.52 10.89 -10.56
N HIS A 221 -2.78 10.88 -10.14
CA HIS A 221 -3.65 9.71 -10.21
C HIS A 221 -4.77 10.01 -11.20
N TYR A 222 -4.77 9.31 -12.34
CA TYR A 222 -5.75 9.52 -13.39
C TYR A 222 -7.08 8.85 -13.03
N MET A 223 -8.13 9.66 -13.08
CA MET A 223 -9.51 9.26 -12.79
C MET A 223 -10.30 9.18 -14.10
N PRO A 224 -10.61 7.99 -14.62
CA PRO A 224 -11.61 7.86 -15.67
C PRO A 224 -12.96 8.44 -15.22
N GLU A 225 -13.67 9.08 -16.13
CA GLU A 225 -14.95 9.76 -15.84
C GLU A 225 -15.93 8.88 -15.04
N GLY A 226 -16.02 7.59 -15.35
CA GLY A 226 -16.90 6.66 -14.64
C GLY A 226 -16.59 6.49 -13.15
N ARG A 227 -15.35 6.81 -12.71
CA ARG A 227 -14.96 6.79 -11.30
C ARG A 227 -15.36 8.06 -10.54
N LEU A 228 -15.76 9.12 -11.22
CA LEU A 228 -16.05 10.43 -10.63
C LEU A 228 -17.52 10.61 -10.21
N SER A 229 -18.37 9.60 -10.43
CA SER A 229 -19.78 9.65 -10.05
C SER A 229 -19.97 9.38 -8.54
N GLU A 230 -21.01 9.99 -7.94
CA GLU A 230 -21.40 9.73 -6.55
C GLU A 230 -21.73 8.26 -6.30
N ALA A 231 -22.36 7.60 -7.27
CA ALA A 231 -22.68 6.17 -7.17
C ALA A 231 -21.41 5.31 -7.07
N TYR A 232 -20.37 5.61 -7.86
CA TYR A 232 -19.10 4.91 -7.77
C TYR A 232 -18.41 5.19 -6.42
N HIS A 233 -18.35 6.46 -5.99
CA HIS A 233 -17.77 6.84 -4.71
C HIS A 233 -18.46 6.12 -3.55
N THR A 234 -19.81 6.12 -3.51
CA THR A 234 -20.59 5.42 -2.48
C THR A 234 -20.23 3.92 -2.43
N LYS A 235 -20.24 3.24 -3.58
CA LYS A 235 -19.87 1.82 -3.67
C LYS A 235 -18.43 1.56 -3.19
N MET A 236 -17.51 2.47 -3.50
CA MET A 236 -16.11 2.38 -3.05
C MET A 236 -16.00 2.54 -1.51
N ILE A 237 -16.71 3.50 -0.93
CA ILE A 237 -16.76 3.71 0.53
C ILE A 237 -17.35 2.49 1.24
N GLU A 238 -18.41 1.88 0.72
CA GLU A 238 -18.96 0.63 1.25
C GLU A 238 -17.90 -0.48 1.28
N GLY A 239 -17.12 -0.62 0.19
CA GLY A 239 -16.01 -1.55 0.13
C GLY A 239 -14.93 -1.27 1.19
N PHE A 240 -14.58 0.00 1.44
CA PHE A 240 -13.64 0.38 2.49
C PHE A 240 -14.19 0.13 3.90
N LEU A 241 -15.46 0.42 4.14
CA LEU A 241 -16.08 0.16 5.44
C LEU A 241 -16.05 -1.33 5.82
N ALA A 242 -16.18 -2.21 4.85
CA ALA A 242 -16.13 -3.66 5.07
C ALA A 242 -14.78 -4.14 5.62
N ILE A 243 -13.67 -3.45 5.33
CA ILE A 243 -12.32 -3.84 5.77
C ILE A 243 -11.84 -3.13 7.05
N VAL A 244 -12.57 -2.13 7.53
CA VAL A 244 -12.22 -1.39 8.78
C VAL A 244 -11.99 -2.32 9.98
N PRO A 245 -12.79 -3.40 10.21
CA PRO A 245 -12.55 -4.31 11.33
C PRO A 245 -11.18 -5.00 11.26
N MET A 246 -10.66 -5.30 10.07
CA MET A 246 -9.32 -5.84 9.86
C MET A 246 -8.25 -4.84 10.33
N PHE A 247 -8.37 -3.58 9.95
CA PHE A 247 -7.43 -2.54 10.37
C PHE A 247 -7.37 -2.38 11.89
N GLU A 248 -8.51 -2.47 12.57
CA GLU A 248 -8.55 -2.41 14.03
C GLU A 248 -7.81 -3.60 14.68
N LYS A 249 -7.90 -4.80 14.09
CA LYS A 249 -7.15 -5.98 14.56
C LYS A 249 -5.64 -5.76 14.42
N TYR A 250 -5.17 -5.26 13.26
CA TYR A 250 -3.76 -4.91 13.05
C TYR A 250 -3.27 -3.86 14.04
N ARG A 251 -4.04 -2.78 14.24
CA ARG A 251 -3.69 -1.72 15.23
C ARG A 251 -3.57 -2.29 16.64
N MET A 252 -4.43 -3.24 17.02
CA MET A 252 -4.34 -3.87 18.34
C MET A 252 -3.13 -4.82 18.43
N ALA A 253 -2.79 -5.51 17.36
CA ALA A 253 -1.59 -6.34 17.29
C ALA A 253 -0.31 -5.51 17.44
N ILE A 254 -0.21 -4.39 16.70
CA ILE A 254 0.91 -3.45 16.79
C ILE A 254 1.02 -2.85 18.21
N ALA A 255 -0.10 -2.42 18.78
CA ALA A 255 -0.12 -1.90 20.15
C ALA A 255 0.33 -2.94 21.18
N ALA A 256 -0.09 -4.20 21.01
CA ALA A 256 0.35 -5.29 21.88
C ALA A 256 1.84 -5.59 21.75
N GLN A 257 2.38 -5.52 20.52
CA GLN A 257 3.79 -5.75 20.24
C GLN A 257 4.70 -4.60 20.75
N ARG A 258 4.25 -3.35 20.61
CA ARG A 258 5.01 -2.17 21.08
C ARG A 258 5.02 -2.01 22.59
N ASN A 259 4.03 -2.56 23.30
CA ASN A 259 3.88 -2.46 24.75
C ASN A 259 4.32 -3.72 25.46
N HIS A 260 5.45 -3.67 26.15
CA HIS A 260 6.00 -4.78 26.96
C HIS A 260 6.01 -4.44 28.45
N GLY A 261 6.04 -5.45 29.30
CA GLY A 261 6.13 -5.27 30.76
C GLY A 261 5.04 -4.34 31.31
N VAL A 262 5.42 -3.36 32.12
CA VAL A 262 4.49 -2.42 32.76
C VAL A 262 3.66 -1.63 31.73
N LYS A 263 4.24 -1.26 30.59
CA LYS A 263 3.52 -0.54 29.51
C LYS A 263 2.33 -1.35 28.96
N ARG A 264 2.42 -2.68 28.94
CA ARG A 264 1.32 -3.56 28.52
C ARG A 264 0.11 -3.43 29.44
N TYR A 265 0.34 -3.41 30.75
CA TYR A 265 -0.74 -3.23 31.73
C TYR A 265 -1.30 -1.81 31.74
N ALA A 266 -0.45 -0.80 31.55
CA ALA A 266 -0.91 0.57 31.40
C ALA A 266 -1.84 0.74 30.18
N GLU A 267 -1.47 0.13 29.05
CA GLU A 267 -2.29 0.14 27.84
C GLU A 267 -3.60 -0.66 28.04
N TRP A 268 -3.55 -1.78 28.76
CA TRP A 268 -4.74 -2.50 29.16
C TRP A 268 -5.70 -1.63 29.98
N LEU A 269 -5.19 -0.97 31.02
CA LEU A 269 -5.99 -0.07 31.86
C LEU A 269 -6.59 1.09 31.05
N ARG A 270 -5.82 1.71 30.17
CA ARG A 270 -6.30 2.76 29.26
C ARG A 270 -7.50 2.30 28.44
N ARG A 271 -7.52 1.05 27.98
CA ARG A 271 -8.63 0.48 27.20
C ARG A 271 -9.85 0.19 28.05
N VAL A 272 -9.66 -0.30 29.29
CA VAL A 272 -10.77 -0.47 30.25
C VAL A 272 -11.42 0.89 30.55
N LEU A 273 -10.61 1.91 30.85
CA LEU A 273 -11.11 3.26 31.09
C LEU A 273 -11.83 3.84 29.87
N ALA A 274 -11.35 3.56 28.65
CA ALA A 274 -12.00 3.99 27.42
C ALA A 274 -13.42 3.36 27.26
N ILE A 275 -13.59 2.10 27.64
CA ILE A 275 -14.93 1.45 27.66
C ILE A 275 -15.85 2.17 28.63
N VAL A 276 -15.40 2.45 29.85
CA VAL A 276 -16.19 3.13 30.88
C VAL A 276 -16.56 4.54 30.42
N LYS A 277 -15.56 5.32 29.95
CA LYS A 277 -15.76 6.71 29.49
C LYS A 277 -16.76 6.79 28.32
N ASN A 278 -16.82 5.78 27.46
CA ASN A 278 -17.71 5.74 26.31
C ASN A 278 -18.95 4.87 26.54
N HIS A 279 -19.41 4.77 27.80
CA HIS A 279 -20.66 4.11 28.19
C HIS A 279 -20.78 2.67 27.65
N GLY A 280 -19.69 1.93 27.58
CA GLY A 280 -19.69 0.55 27.11
C GLY A 280 -19.92 0.39 25.60
N ASN A 281 -19.63 1.40 24.80
CA ASN A 281 -19.78 1.35 23.35
C ASN A 281 -19.05 0.12 22.76
N GLU A 282 -19.72 -0.59 21.85
CA GLU A 282 -19.28 -1.89 21.31
C GLU A 282 -17.93 -1.80 20.59
N LYS A 283 -17.64 -0.72 19.89
CA LYS A 283 -16.35 -0.49 19.25
C LYS A 283 -15.18 -0.56 20.24
N TYR A 284 -15.32 0.02 21.44
CA TYR A 284 -14.27 0.01 22.46
C TYR A 284 -14.13 -1.37 23.10
N LYS A 285 -15.25 -2.09 23.28
CA LYS A 285 -15.22 -3.50 23.77
C LYS A 285 -14.51 -4.40 22.76
N GLN A 286 -14.81 -4.28 21.47
CA GLN A 286 -14.14 -5.06 20.42
C GLN A 286 -12.63 -4.80 20.38
N ARG A 287 -12.21 -3.52 20.41
CA ARG A 287 -10.79 -3.15 20.49
C ARG A 287 -10.10 -3.74 21.72
N TYR A 288 -10.78 -3.74 22.85
CA TYR A 288 -10.28 -4.37 24.07
C TYR A 288 -10.10 -5.88 23.88
N CYS A 289 -11.09 -6.57 23.33
CA CYS A 289 -11.01 -8.02 23.07
C CYS A 289 -9.85 -8.36 22.12
N TYR A 290 -9.67 -7.61 21.03
CA TYR A 290 -8.56 -7.80 20.11
C TYR A 290 -7.21 -7.58 20.81
N TYR A 291 -7.07 -6.53 21.60
CA TYR A 291 -5.85 -6.27 22.36
C TYR A 291 -5.56 -7.41 23.35
N MET A 292 -6.55 -7.89 24.09
CA MET A 292 -6.41 -9.02 25.03
C MET A 292 -5.93 -10.29 24.33
N SER A 293 -6.42 -10.53 23.11
CA SER A 293 -6.00 -11.68 22.32
C SER A 293 -4.52 -11.60 21.92
N PHE A 294 -4.07 -10.45 21.43
CA PHE A 294 -2.67 -10.26 20.99
C PHE A 294 -1.69 -10.09 22.16
N ALA A 295 -2.08 -9.40 23.24
CA ALA A 295 -1.20 -9.07 24.34
C ALA A 295 -1.09 -10.19 25.40
N PHE A 296 -2.19 -10.92 25.64
CA PHE A 296 -2.32 -11.87 26.76
C PHE A 296 -2.79 -13.27 26.32
N GLY A 297 -2.99 -13.51 25.03
CA GLY A 297 -3.37 -14.81 24.48
C GLY A 297 -4.83 -15.22 24.76
N CYS A 298 -5.73 -14.29 25.06
CA CYS A 298 -7.15 -14.58 25.28
C CYS A 298 -7.87 -14.86 23.95
N THR A 299 -8.11 -16.12 23.60
CA THR A 299 -8.59 -16.57 22.29
C THR A 299 -10.11 -16.58 22.12
N LYS A 300 -10.89 -16.29 23.17
CA LYS A 300 -12.36 -16.39 23.18
C LYS A 300 -13.07 -15.64 22.03
N HIS A 301 -12.42 -14.62 21.48
CA HIS A 301 -12.98 -13.75 20.45
C HIS A 301 -12.15 -13.75 19.14
N ASP A 302 -11.33 -14.79 18.94
CA ASP A 302 -10.51 -14.88 17.74
C ASP A 302 -11.38 -15.16 16.51
N SER A 303 -11.10 -14.41 15.45
CA SER A 303 -11.64 -14.62 14.10
C SER A 303 -10.57 -15.20 13.18
N GLN A 304 -10.99 -15.65 12.00
CA GLN A 304 -10.07 -16.14 10.98
C GLN A 304 -8.98 -15.11 10.64
N ASP A 305 -9.34 -13.83 10.53
CA ASP A 305 -8.36 -12.75 10.27
C ASP A 305 -7.34 -12.64 11.40
N MET A 306 -7.77 -12.78 12.67
CA MET A 306 -6.86 -12.74 13.81
C MET A 306 -5.90 -13.92 13.80
N ALA A 307 -6.37 -15.09 13.39
CA ALA A 307 -5.51 -16.27 13.22
C ALA A 307 -4.42 -16.01 12.16
N LEU A 308 -4.77 -15.43 11.02
CA LEU A 308 -3.81 -15.05 9.97
C LEU A 308 -2.80 -14.00 10.47
N ILE A 309 -3.25 -12.98 11.19
CA ILE A 309 -2.36 -11.95 11.77
C ILE A 309 -1.42 -12.59 12.80
N LYS A 310 -1.90 -13.49 13.65
CA LYS A 310 -1.06 -14.22 14.62
C LYS A 310 -0.04 -15.10 13.91
N GLN A 311 -0.45 -15.85 12.90
CA GLN A 311 0.45 -16.66 12.08
C GLN A 311 1.58 -15.79 11.48
N TYR A 312 1.24 -14.60 10.97
CA TYR A 312 2.23 -13.67 10.47
C TYR A 312 3.20 -13.20 11.56
N ILE A 313 2.70 -12.81 12.74
CA ILE A 313 3.54 -12.37 13.86
C ILE A 313 4.47 -13.51 14.34
N GLU A 314 3.98 -14.73 14.37
CA GLU A 314 4.77 -15.90 14.76
C GLU A 314 5.87 -16.21 13.76
N SER A 315 5.60 -16.08 12.44
CA SER A 315 6.62 -16.28 11.40
C SER A 315 7.81 -15.33 11.51
N GLN A 316 7.62 -14.14 12.11
CA GLN A 316 8.69 -13.15 12.32
C GLN A 316 9.63 -13.47 13.50
N LYS A 317 9.32 -14.48 14.34
CA LYS A 317 10.13 -14.82 15.52
C LYS A 317 11.32 -15.73 15.22
N TYR A 318 11.33 -16.35 14.05
CA TYR A 318 12.32 -17.35 13.65
C TYR A 318 13.34 -16.84 12.64
N GLU A 319 13.33 -15.55 12.34
CA GLU A 319 14.32 -14.82 11.55
C GLU A 319 15.08 -13.79 12.41
#